data_ee268b7501bda763957b5314d9eafd2d
#
_entry.id   ee268b7501bda763957b5314d9eafd2d
#
_cell.length_a   1.000
_cell.length_b   1.000
_cell.length_c   1.000
_cell.angle_alpha   90.00
_cell.angle_beta   90.00
_cell.angle_gamma   90.00
#
_symmetry.space_group_name_H-M   'P 1'
#
loop_
_entity.id
_entity.type
_entity.pdbx_description
1 polymer ?
#
loop_
_entity_poly.entity_id
_entity_poly.type
_entity_poly.pdbx_seq_one_letter_code
_entity_poly.pdbx_strand_id
1 'polypeptide(L)'
;MASFEQDNTIAEMIKKIETFANSEEVYQDMISAGQEIMKSAIQSGASKHVVTGRMASSLKCTKPTKNKDGIWVGRVKFTGTDGIHKTKQGKKYDITNWLKAFRIEYGTSHEKAQPFVRPAIQGCEGAINSQWKKMYERKLKDLQ
;
A
#
# COMPACT_ATOMS: atom_id res chain seq x y z
N MET A 1 -6.06 -24.49 -45.47
CA MET A 1 -6.09 -23.02 -45.42
C MET A 1 -6.70 -22.49 -44.13
N ALA A 2 -7.68 -23.13 -43.53
CA ALA A 2 -8.23 -22.72 -42.21
C ALA A 2 -7.23 -22.82 -41.03
N SER A 3 -6.21 -23.67 -41.11
CA SER A 3 -5.18 -23.84 -40.09
C SER A 3 -4.17 -22.68 -40.02
N PHE A 4 -3.92 -21.98 -41.11
CA PHE A 4 -2.93 -20.90 -41.17
C PHE A 4 -3.41 -19.60 -40.51
N GLU A 5 -4.69 -19.31 -40.64
CA GLU A 5 -5.31 -18.13 -39.95
C GLU A 5 -5.44 -18.36 -38.44
N GLN A 6 -5.69 -19.60 -38.03
CA GLN A 6 -5.75 -19.94 -36.60
C GLN A 6 -4.38 -19.82 -35.94
N ASP A 7 -3.31 -20.22 -36.58
CA ASP A 7 -1.95 -20.13 -36.04
C ASP A 7 -1.52 -18.68 -35.82
N ASN A 8 -1.86 -17.78 -36.75
CA ASN A 8 -1.60 -16.35 -36.60
C ASN A 8 -2.38 -15.72 -35.43
N THR A 9 -3.65 -16.12 -35.27
CA THR A 9 -4.49 -15.60 -34.18
C THR A 9 -3.96 -16.04 -32.81
N ILE A 10 -3.53 -17.30 -32.68
CA ILE A 10 -2.92 -17.82 -31.46
C ILE A 10 -1.60 -17.09 -31.15
N ALA A 11 -0.74 -16.90 -32.15
CA ALA A 11 0.52 -16.18 -32.02
C ALA A 11 0.30 -14.71 -31.55
N GLU A 12 -0.71 -14.04 -32.10
CA GLU A 12 -1.09 -12.69 -31.70
C GLU A 12 -1.61 -12.66 -30.24
N MET A 13 -2.41 -13.62 -29.84
CA MET A 13 -2.89 -13.76 -28.47
C MET A 13 -1.76 -13.99 -27.50
N ILE A 14 -0.84 -14.89 -27.80
CA ILE A 14 0.35 -15.15 -26.97
C ILE A 14 1.16 -13.87 -26.81
N LYS A 15 1.42 -13.15 -27.90
CA LYS A 15 2.14 -11.87 -27.88
C LYS A 15 1.45 -10.81 -27.02
N LYS A 16 0.13 -10.70 -27.07
CA LYS A 16 -0.67 -9.81 -26.22
C LYS A 16 -0.53 -10.19 -24.74
N ILE A 17 -0.63 -11.47 -24.43
CA ILE A 17 -0.49 -12.00 -23.07
C ILE A 17 0.92 -11.73 -22.53
N GLU A 18 1.97 -11.97 -23.35
CA GLU A 18 3.36 -11.67 -22.98
C GLU A 18 3.56 -10.17 -22.72
N THR A 19 3.01 -9.32 -23.58
CA THR A 19 3.07 -7.86 -23.43
C THR A 19 2.37 -7.43 -22.13
N PHE A 20 1.22 -8.00 -21.84
CA PHE A 20 0.48 -7.75 -20.60
C PHE A 20 1.27 -8.20 -19.37
N ALA A 21 1.80 -9.42 -19.39
CA ALA A 21 2.57 -9.99 -18.27
C ALA A 21 3.85 -9.20 -17.97
N ASN A 22 4.43 -8.53 -18.99
CA ASN A 22 5.63 -7.72 -18.85
C ASN A 22 5.33 -6.22 -18.71
N SER A 23 4.04 -5.81 -18.62
CA SER A 23 3.68 -4.41 -18.50
C SER A 23 3.95 -3.87 -17.11
N GLU A 24 4.95 -3.02 -16.99
CA GLU A 24 5.28 -2.32 -15.74
C GLU A 24 4.15 -1.41 -15.27
N GLU A 25 3.43 -0.78 -16.20
CA GLU A 25 2.30 0.08 -15.90
C GLU A 25 1.18 -0.66 -15.17
N VAL A 26 0.86 -1.88 -15.57
CA VAL A 26 -0.14 -2.73 -14.90
C VAL A 26 0.26 -3.00 -13.46
N TYR A 27 1.51 -3.38 -13.21
CA TYR A 27 2.01 -3.63 -11.86
C TYR A 27 2.01 -2.37 -11.00
N GLN A 28 2.44 -1.23 -11.55
CA GLN A 28 2.42 0.05 -10.85
C GLN A 28 1.00 0.44 -10.45
N ASP A 29 0.04 0.30 -11.35
CA ASP A 29 -1.36 0.62 -11.08
C ASP A 29 -1.96 -0.28 -10.00
N MET A 30 -1.68 -1.58 -10.05
CA MET A 30 -2.15 -2.54 -9.05
C MET A 30 -1.56 -2.24 -7.66
N ILE A 31 -0.26 -2.00 -7.58
CA ILE A 31 0.40 -1.65 -6.31
C ILE A 31 -0.16 -0.34 -5.77
N SER A 32 -0.32 0.69 -6.60
CA SER A 32 -0.89 1.97 -6.18
C SER A 32 -2.31 1.83 -5.64
N ALA A 33 -3.16 1.03 -6.28
CA ALA A 33 -4.52 0.76 -5.82
C ALA A 33 -4.51 0.02 -4.46
N GLY A 34 -3.65 -0.96 -4.29
CA GLY A 34 -3.46 -1.67 -3.02
C GLY A 34 -2.96 -0.75 -1.90
N GLN A 35 -2.03 0.14 -2.19
CA GLN A 35 -1.52 1.13 -1.25
C GLN A 35 -2.62 2.08 -0.76
N GLU A 36 -3.50 2.56 -1.65
CA GLU A 36 -4.59 3.45 -1.26
C GLU A 36 -5.61 2.77 -0.35
N ILE A 37 -5.95 1.51 -0.61
CA ILE A 37 -6.82 0.73 0.26
C ILE A 37 -6.18 0.53 1.63
N MET A 38 -4.92 0.15 1.67
CA MET A 38 -4.16 -0.04 2.91
C MET A 38 -4.03 1.26 3.70
N LYS A 39 -3.69 2.35 3.03
CA LYS A 39 -3.61 3.69 3.64
C LYS A 39 -4.92 4.08 4.29
N SER A 40 -6.05 3.92 3.60
CA SER A 40 -7.38 4.24 4.15
C SER A 40 -7.71 3.40 5.38
N ALA A 41 -7.38 2.11 5.36
CA ALA A 41 -7.62 1.21 6.49
C ALA A 41 -6.77 1.59 7.72
N ILE A 42 -5.49 1.86 7.53
CA ILE A 42 -4.59 2.28 8.61
C ILE A 42 -4.99 3.65 9.13
N GLN A 43 -5.34 4.58 8.26
CA GLN A 43 -5.78 5.92 8.62
C GLN A 43 -7.05 5.91 9.47
N SER A 44 -8.01 5.04 9.14
CA SER A 44 -9.21 4.82 9.93
C SER A 44 -8.88 4.30 11.33
N GLY A 45 -7.95 3.36 11.45
CA GLY A 45 -7.46 2.86 12.73
C GLY A 45 -6.71 3.94 13.54
N ALA A 46 -5.83 4.69 12.87
CA ALA A 46 -5.07 5.78 13.49
C ALA A 46 -5.95 6.90 14.04
N SER A 47 -7.08 7.17 13.38
CA SER A 47 -8.04 8.20 13.80
C SER A 47 -8.63 7.95 15.19
N LYS A 48 -8.61 6.72 15.69
CA LYS A 48 -9.05 6.36 17.04
C LYS A 48 -8.07 6.80 18.14
N HIS A 49 -6.85 7.16 17.77
CA HIS A 49 -5.78 7.58 18.68
C HIS A 49 -5.43 9.07 18.49
N VAL A 50 -6.45 9.88 18.23
CA VAL A 50 -6.26 11.29 17.87
C VAL A 50 -6.12 12.16 19.09
N VAL A 51 -4.96 12.86 19.18
CA VAL A 51 -4.81 14.08 19.98
C VAL A 51 -4.79 15.29 19.05
N THR A 52 -4.01 15.26 17.98
CA THR A 52 -3.84 16.37 17.02
C THR A 52 -4.29 16.04 15.59
N GLY A 53 -4.50 14.77 15.27
CA GLY A 53 -4.78 14.29 13.92
C GLY A 53 -3.57 14.22 12.98
N ARG A 54 -2.43 14.74 13.41
CA ARG A 54 -1.20 14.79 12.57
C ARG A 54 -0.68 13.42 12.17
N MET A 55 -0.72 12.47 13.10
CA MET A 55 -0.28 11.09 12.82
C MET A 55 -1.15 10.43 11.74
N ALA A 56 -2.47 10.51 11.87
CA ALA A 56 -3.38 9.93 10.88
C ALA A 56 -3.23 10.59 9.50
N SER A 57 -3.09 11.91 9.45
CA SER A 57 -2.93 12.65 8.20
C SER A 57 -1.52 12.53 7.59
N SER A 58 -0.56 12.00 8.33
CA SER A 58 0.83 11.87 7.87
C SER A 58 1.10 10.65 6.98
N LEU A 59 0.13 9.75 6.83
CA LEU A 59 0.26 8.57 5.99
C LEU A 59 0.43 8.96 4.52
N LYS A 60 1.45 8.41 3.89
CA LYS A 60 1.74 8.59 2.45
C LYS A 60 2.12 7.27 1.80
N CYS A 61 1.69 7.12 0.56
CA CYS A 61 2.11 6.03 -0.30
C CYS A 61 3.39 6.39 -1.05
N THR A 62 4.33 5.46 -1.12
CA THR A 62 5.52 5.63 -1.97
C THR A 62 5.19 5.26 -3.41
N LYS A 63 5.96 5.81 -4.37
CA LYS A 63 5.87 5.38 -5.75
C LYS A 63 6.26 3.89 -5.84
N PRO A 64 5.48 3.05 -6.55
CA PRO A 64 5.86 1.66 -6.78
C PRO A 64 7.20 1.56 -7.51
N THR A 65 8.07 0.69 -7.03
CA THR A 65 9.40 0.44 -7.60
C THR A 65 9.72 -1.04 -7.57
N LYS A 66 10.65 -1.48 -8.42
CA LYS A 66 11.22 -2.82 -8.34
C LYS A 66 12.34 -2.88 -7.31
N ASN A 67 12.33 -3.91 -6.47
CA ASN A 67 13.45 -4.21 -5.58
C ASN A 67 14.57 -4.96 -6.34
N LYS A 68 15.64 -5.32 -5.62
CA LYS A 68 16.79 -6.04 -6.18
C LYS A 68 16.43 -7.42 -6.76
N ASP A 69 15.36 -8.03 -6.25
CA ASP A 69 14.87 -9.33 -6.67
C ASP A 69 13.88 -9.25 -7.85
N GLY A 70 13.66 -8.05 -8.39
CA GLY A 70 12.74 -7.80 -9.49
C GLY A 70 11.26 -7.78 -9.07
N ILE A 71 10.98 -7.74 -7.78
CA ILE A 71 9.62 -7.71 -7.23
C ILE A 71 9.15 -6.26 -7.11
N TRP A 72 7.94 -5.98 -7.60
CA TRP A 72 7.29 -4.70 -7.43
C TRP A 72 6.85 -4.49 -6.00
N VAL A 73 7.26 -3.37 -5.41
CA VAL A 73 6.94 -2.99 -4.04
C VAL A 73 6.44 -1.56 -3.96
N GLY A 74 5.43 -1.36 -3.14
CA GLY A 74 4.96 -0.05 -2.70
C GLY A 74 4.84 -0.05 -1.18
N ARG A 75 5.02 1.11 -0.57
CA ARG A 75 4.96 1.24 0.88
C ARG A 75 3.96 2.31 1.28
N VAL A 76 3.29 2.08 2.40
CA VAL A 76 2.51 3.08 3.11
C VAL A 76 3.27 3.41 4.38
N LYS A 77 3.57 4.68 4.61
CA LYS A 77 4.40 5.08 5.75
C LYS A 77 3.89 6.35 6.41
N PHE A 78 4.12 6.45 7.71
CA PHE A 78 3.95 7.69 8.46
C PHE A 78 5.13 8.62 8.18
N THR A 79 4.84 9.87 7.85
CA THR A 79 5.85 10.87 7.50
C THR A 79 5.81 12.06 8.45
N GLY A 80 6.92 12.80 8.52
CA GLY A 80 7.00 14.01 9.30
C GLY A 80 6.97 13.78 10.81
N THR A 81 6.73 14.86 11.53
CA THR A 81 6.75 14.89 12.99
C THR A 81 5.43 15.37 13.56
N ASP A 82 5.15 14.98 14.82
CA ASP A 82 3.94 15.42 15.54
C ASP A 82 4.13 16.78 16.22
N GLY A 83 5.23 17.46 15.95
CA GLY A 83 5.58 18.75 16.51
C GLY A 83 6.53 18.65 17.70
N ILE A 84 6.84 19.81 18.25
CA ILE A 84 7.81 19.91 19.36
C ILE A 84 7.11 19.68 20.70
N HIS A 85 7.61 18.71 21.43
CA HIS A 85 7.19 18.42 22.80
C HIS A 85 8.26 18.90 23.80
N LYS A 86 7.85 19.08 25.06
CA LYS A 86 8.76 19.45 26.14
C LYS A 86 8.73 18.39 27.23
N THR A 87 9.89 18.01 27.73
CA THR A 87 9.97 17.22 28.97
C THR A 87 9.56 18.06 30.18
N LYS A 88 9.33 17.39 31.33
CA LYS A 88 9.08 18.08 32.60
C LYS A 88 10.21 19.03 33.00
N GLN A 89 11.43 18.77 32.51
CA GLN A 89 12.62 19.61 32.73
C GLN A 89 12.79 20.71 31.67
N GLY A 90 11.82 20.90 30.77
CA GLY A 90 11.85 21.94 29.74
C GLY A 90 12.66 21.61 28.49
N LYS A 91 13.27 20.41 28.40
CA LYS A 91 14.00 19.99 27.21
C LYS A 91 13.03 19.75 26.04
N LYS A 92 13.27 20.43 24.95
CA LYS A 92 12.49 20.26 23.73
C LYS A 92 12.93 18.99 22.97
N TYR A 93 11.98 18.26 22.45
CA TYR A 93 12.22 17.11 21.58
C TYR A 93 11.13 17.02 20.53
N ASP A 94 11.48 16.41 19.40
CA ASP A 94 10.57 16.21 18.28
C ASP A 94 10.32 14.71 18.11
N ILE A 95 9.05 14.33 18.01
CA ILE A 95 8.65 12.93 17.82
C ILE A 95 8.17 12.75 16.40
N THR A 96 8.77 11.79 15.69
CA THR A 96 8.26 11.41 14.37
C THR A 96 6.90 10.73 14.50
N ASN A 97 6.04 10.95 13.51
CA ASN A 97 4.73 10.28 13.45
C ASN A 97 4.89 8.76 13.39
N TRP A 98 5.95 8.27 12.76
CA TRP A 98 6.29 6.86 12.75
C TRP A 98 6.56 6.30 14.15
N LEU A 99 7.36 7.00 14.95
CA LEU A 99 7.66 6.57 16.32
C LEU A 99 6.42 6.59 17.21
N LYS A 100 5.56 7.58 17.03
CA LYS A 100 4.29 7.67 17.74
C LYS A 100 3.38 6.47 17.40
N ALA A 101 3.24 6.16 16.12
CA ALA A 101 2.48 5.00 15.66
C ALA A 101 3.06 3.69 16.18
N PHE A 102 4.38 3.55 16.16
CA PHE A 102 5.10 2.38 16.69
C PHE A 102 4.81 2.17 18.19
N ARG A 103 4.86 3.21 18.98
CA ARG A 103 4.55 3.14 20.42
C ARG A 103 3.12 2.72 20.70
N ILE A 104 2.17 3.21 19.92
CA ILE A 104 0.75 2.81 20.05
C ILE A 104 0.59 1.34 19.67
N GLU A 105 1.19 0.92 18.57
CA GLU A 105 1.07 -0.45 18.05
C GLU A 105 1.64 -1.50 19.01
N TYR A 106 2.83 -1.25 19.54
CA TYR A 106 3.57 -2.21 20.37
C TYR A 106 3.56 -1.90 21.86
N GLY A 107 3.10 -0.73 22.25
CA GLY A 107 3.14 -0.29 23.63
C GLY A 107 4.54 0.16 24.08
N THR A 108 4.63 0.57 25.32
CA THR A 108 5.86 0.96 26.01
C THR A 108 5.89 0.30 27.39
N SER A 109 6.96 0.52 28.16
CA SER A 109 7.01 0.09 29.56
C SER A 109 5.95 0.74 30.45
N HIS A 110 5.36 1.86 30.00
CA HIS A 110 4.37 2.64 30.75
C HIS A 110 2.96 2.61 30.15
N GLU A 111 2.84 2.17 28.89
CA GLU A 111 1.57 2.18 28.14
C GLU A 111 1.32 0.82 27.49
N LYS A 112 0.11 0.32 27.67
CA LYS A 112 -0.32 -0.92 27.02
C LYS A 112 -0.42 -0.75 25.50
N ALA A 113 0.00 -1.77 24.76
CA ALA A 113 -0.17 -1.82 23.31
C ALA A 113 -1.65 -1.69 22.91
N GLN A 114 -1.91 -0.86 21.90
CA GLN A 114 -3.22 -0.70 21.27
C GLN A 114 -3.06 -0.85 19.75
N PRO A 115 -2.89 -2.09 19.24
CA PRO A 115 -2.61 -2.34 17.83
C PRO A 115 -3.72 -1.79 16.93
N PHE A 116 -3.33 -1.05 15.90
CA PHE A 116 -4.24 -0.53 14.87
C PHE A 116 -3.73 -0.78 13.44
N VAL A 117 -2.42 -0.88 13.26
CA VAL A 117 -1.81 -1.13 11.93
C VAL A 117 -2.03 -2.58 11.52
N ARG A 118 -1.67 -3.53 12.36
CA ARG A 118 -1.81 -4.97 12.06
C ARG A 118 -3.26 -5.38 11.80
N PRO A 119 -4.25 -5.01 12.65
CA PRO A 119 -5.65 -5.31 12.35
C PRO A 119 -6.15 -4.65 11.07
N ALA A 120 -5.71 -3.42 10.76
CA ALA A 120 -6.08 -2.73 9.54
C ALA A 120 -5.56 -3.46 8.30
N ILE A 121 -4.29 -3.90 8.32
CA ILE A 121 -3.69 -4.67 7.22
C ILE A 121 -4.44 -5.98 7.00
N GLN A 122 -4.69 -6.73 8.06
CA GLN A 122 -5.43 -7.99 7.99
C GLN A 122 -6.86 -7.79 7.48
N GLY A 123 -7.53 -6.74 7.93
CA GLY A 123 -8.90 -6.44 7.53
C GLY A 123 -9.05 -5.95 6.09
N CYS A 124 -8.03 -5.34 5.49
CA CYS A 124 -8.09 -4.83 4.12
C CYS A 124 -7.53 -5.79 3.05
N GLU A 125 -6.92 -6.90 3.46
CA GLU A 125 -6.29 -7.85 2.53
C GLU A 125 -7.29 -8.39 1.48
N GLY A 126 -8.49 -8.77 1.90
CA GLY A 126 -9.54 -9.22 1.00
C GLY A 126 -9.98 -8.15 0.01
N ALA A 127 -10.08 -6.89 0.46
CA ALA A 127 -10.43 -5.77 -0.41
C ALA A 127 -9.34 -5.49 -1.45
N ILE A 128 -8.07 -5.58 -1.08
CA ILE A 128 -6.93 -5.44 -2.00
C ILE A 128 -6.97 -6.54 -3.06
N ASN A 129 -7.12 -7.79 -2.65
CA ASN A 129 -7.21 -8.93 -3.58
C ASN A 129 -8.40 -8.81 -4.53
N SER A 130 -9.55 -8.39 -4.05
CA SER A 130 -10.74 -8.15 -4.89
C SER A 130 -10.50 -7.04 -5.90
N GLN A 131 -9.86 -5.96 -5.51
CA GLN A 131 -9.55 -4.83 -6.40
C GLN A 131 -8.53 -5.23 -7.46
N TRP A 132 -7.49 -5.96 -7.09
CA TRP A 132 -6.50 -6.48 -8.03
C TRP A 132 -7.12 -7.44 -9.06
N LYS A 133 -8.01 -8.32 -8.61
CA LYS A 133 -8.74 -9.22 -9.49
C LYS A 133 -9.57 -8.45 -10.53
N LYS A 134 -10.31 -7.43 -10.11
CA LYS A 134 -11.10 -6.56 -11.01
C LYS A 134 -10.20 -5.83 -12.01
N MET A 135 -9.07 -5.29 -11.57
CA MET A 135 -8.12 -4.59 -12.43
C MET A 135 -7.52 -5.54 -13.47
N TYR A 136 -7.13 -6.73 -13.04
CA TYR A 136 -6.59 -7.78 -13.89
C TYR A 136 -7.61 -8.21 -14.97
N GLU A 137 -8.84 -8.50 -14.58
CA GLU A 137 -9.91 -8.89 -15.50
C GLU A 137 -10.23 -7.79 -16.50
N ARG A 138 -10.23 -6.53 -16.08
CA ARG A 138 -10.44 -5.38 -16.97
C ARG A 138 -9.31 -5.26 -17.99
N LYS A 139 -8.08 -5.38 -17.58
CA LYS A 139 -6.91 -5.35 -18.48
C LYS A 139 -6.90 -6.50 -19.47
N LEU A 140 -7.31 -7.70 -19.04
CA LEU A 140 -7.48 -8.84 -19.96
C LEU A 140 -8.55 -8.60 -21.01
N LYS A 141 -9.68 -7.98 -20.65
CA LYS A 141 -10.73 -7.60 -21.63
C LYS A 141 -10.21 -6.61 -22.66
N ASP A 142 -9.37 -5.67 -22.26
CA ASP A 142 -8.79 -4.68 -23.17
C ASP A 142 -7.84 -5.31 -24.21
N LEU A 143 -7.40 -6.56 -23.99
CA LEU A 143 -6.59 -7.34 -24.93
C LEU A 143 -7.43 -8.05 -26.02
N GLN A 144 -8.71 -8.17 -25.79
CA GLN A 144 -9.64 -8.77 -26.76
C GLN A 144 -10.13 -7.69 -27.73
#